data_79f1bd138420f3a084d2464a24f6ee8d
#
_entry.id   79f1bd138420f3a084d2464a24f6ee8d
#
_cell.length_a   1.000
_cell.length_b   1.000
_cell.length_c   1.000
_cell.angle_alpha   90.00
_cell.angle_beta   90.00
_cell.angle_gamma   90.00
#
_symmetry.space_group_name_H-M   'P 1'
#
loop_
_entity.id
_entity.type
_entity.pdbx_description
1 polymer ?
#
loop_
_entity_poly.entity_id
_entity_poly.type
_entity_poly.pdbx_seq_one_letter_code
_entity_poly.pdbx_strand_id
1 'polypeptide(L)'
;MTWPGPAIAHDKSVADALANGALVVFSLSGGKDSSAAAFAVNAYLDNIGHPHDRRHSIHADLGMIEWRSTPKMVETIAAMLKTDLIVVKRKAGGLIERWKQRWESSLRRYENLETYQLVSPFSSARLRFCTGETKVQPIGSELKRRFAGETIISVVGIRREESQARAKAPVSKPDTRFAAPGNRAGTHMLTWHPIVDWSADEVFAFHKAHGIPLHEAYARTADRLSCSYCVLASLHNLAVSSQCDGNHPAYREIVGIELDSAFSFQPNRWLADVSPQILASNQLKQIEAAKRDAERRRELESGLPDDLRFTRGWPPRIPTLAEARTIASVREELTQRHRLKNRWPTAQAVRERFGELHAAKGA
;
A
#
# COMPACT_ATOMS: atom_id res chain seq x y z
N MET A 1 -21.46 -30.78 1.67
CA MET A 1 -22.58 -29.80 1.64
C MET A 1 -22.35 -28.88 0.46
N THR A 2 -23.35 -28.78 -0.43
CA THR A 2 -23.28 -27.83 -1.55
C THR A 2 -23.46 -26.41 -0.99
N TRP A 3 -22.58 -25.49 -1.34
CA TRP A 3 -22.72 -24.08 -1.02
C TRP A 3 -23.92 -23.48 -1.77
N PRO A 4 -24.94 -22.96 -1.07
CA PRO A 4 -26.14 -22.43 -1.72
C PRO A 4 -25.98 -20.96 -2.18
N GLY A 5 -24.81 -20.37 -1.96
CA GLY A 5 -24.52 -18.98 -2.31
C GLY A 5 -24.02 -18.81 -3.75
N PRO A 6 -23.56 -17.59 -4.12
CA PRO A 6 -23.18 -17.29 -5.50
C PRO A 6 -22.00 -18.15 -5.96
N ALA A 7 -22.04 -18.52 -7.24
CA ALA A 7 -20.93 -19.19 -7.90
C ALA A 7 -19.73 -18.22 -8.03
N ILE A 8 -18.52 -18.77 -8.18
CA ILE A 8 -17.37 -17.96 -8.53
C ILE A 8 -17.48 -17.46 -9.97
N ALA A 9 -17.06 -16.22 -10.19
CA ALA A 9 -16.97 -15.65 -11.53
C ALA A 9 -15.71 -16.15 -12.24
N HIS A 10 -15.84 -16.67 -13.46
CA HIS A 10 -14.71 -16.96 -14.35
C HIS A 10 -15.08 -16.59 -15.78
N ASP A 11 -14.09 -16.30 -16.61
CA ASP A 11 -14.23 -15.97 -18.02
C ASP A 11 -13.45 -16.97 -18.89
N LYS A 12 -13.55 -16.78 -20.20
CA LYS A 12 -12.88 -17.66 -21.16
C LYS A 12 -11.36 -17.72 -20.94
N SER A 13 -10.73 -16.60 -20.57
CA SER A 13 -9.27 -16.54 -20.35
C SER A 13 -8.85 -17.44 -19.19
N VAL A 14 -9.62 -17.44 -18.10
CA VAL A 14 -9.39 -18.33 -16.94
C VAL A 14 -9.65 -19.79 -17.33
N ALA A 15 -10.76 -20.07 -18.01
CA ALA A 15 -11.12 -21.43 -18.40
C ALA A 15 -10.07 -22.05 -19.33
N ASP A 16 -9.64 -21.30 -20.37
CA ASP A 16 -8.61 -21.75 -21.31
C ASP A 16 -7.26 -22.00 -20.60
N ALA A 17 -6.87 -21.10 -19.67
CA ALA A 17 -5.62 -21.25 -18.92
C ALA A 17 -5.66 -22.51 -18.01
N LEU A 18 -6.76 -22.76 -17.31
CA LEU A 18 -6.94 -23.95 -16.48
C LEU A 18 -6.95 -25.23 -17.31
N ALA A 19 -7.64 -25.25 -18.46
CA ALA A 19 -7.67 -26.40 -19.38
C ALA A 19 -6.26 -26.72 -19.91
N ASN A 20 -5.39 -25.74 -20.05
CA ASN A 20 -3.99 -25.90 -20.43
C ASN A 20 -3.04 -26.12 -19.21
N GLY A 21 -3.57 -26.44 -18.04
CA GLY A 21 -2.80 -26.82 -16.87
C GLY A 21 -2.07 -25.67 -16.19
N ALA A 22 -2.60 -24.45 -16.22
CA ALA A 22 -1.98 -23.28 -15.54
C ALA A 22 -1.74 -23.54 -14.05
N LEU A 23 -0.66 -22.97 -13.51
CA LEU A 23 -0.43 -22.89 -12.05
C LEU A 23 -1.45 -21.92 -11.43
N VAL A 24 -2.03 -22.30 -10.30
CA VAL A 24 -2.96 -21.44 -9.54
C VAL A 24 -2.32 -21.02 -8.23
N VAL A 25 -2.24 -19.71 -7.99
CA VAL A 25 -1.61 -19.16 -6.80
C VAL A 25 -2.60 -18.29 -6.03
N PHE A 26 -2.93 -18.69 -4.82
CA PHE A 26 -3.83 -17.98 -3.93
C PHE A 26 -3.11 -16.84 -3.21
N SER A 27 -3.46 -15.59 -3.49
CA SER A 27 -2.90 -14.40 -2.80
C SER A 27 -3.60 -14.23 -1.45
N LEU A 28 -2.98 -14.72 -0.38
CA LEU A 28 -3.52 -14.68 0.98
C LEU A 28 -3.09 -13.41 1.72
N SER A 29 -4.04 -12.73 2.33
CA SER A 29 -3.81 -11.52 3.14
C SER A 29 -4.27 -11.68 4.60
N GLY A 30 -4.73 -12.86 4.99
CA GLY A 30 -5.37 -13.11 6.28
C GLY A 30 -6.80 -12.56 6.40
N GLY A 31 -7.28 -11.79 5.41
CA GLY A 31 -8.63 -11.22 5.39
C GLY A 31 -9.68 -12.14 4.82
N LYS A 32 -10.95 -11.95 5.21
CA LYS A 32 -12.09 -12.76 4.80
C LYS A 32 -12.21 -12.96 3.28
N ASP A 33 -12.00 -11.89 2.51
CA ASP A 33 -12.19 -11.93 1.06
C ASP A 33 -11.11 -12.78 0.36
N SER A 34 -9.86 -12.70 0.79
CA SER A 34 -8.78 -13.53 0.25
C SER A 34 -8.94 -15.00 0.60
N SER A 35 -9.43 -15.30 1.81
CA SER A 35 -9.69 -16.67 2.24
C SER A 35 -10.89 -17.26 1.50
N ALA A 36 -12.01 -16.52 1.43
CA ALA A 36 -13.19 -16.97 0.69
C ALA A 36 -12.87 -17.26 -0.79
N ALA A 37 -12.13 -16.36 -1.45
CA ALA A 37 -11.69 -16.56 -2.84
C ALA A 37 -10.84 -17.82 -2.99
N ALA A 38 -9.89 -18.04 -2.09
CA ALA A 38 -9.00 -19.20 -2.14
C ALA A 38 -9.77 -20.51 -1.94
N PHE A 39 -10.64 -20.59 -0.94
CA PHE A 39 -11.44 -21.80 -0.68
C PHE A 39 -12.46 -22.09 -1.78
N ALA A 40 -13.17 -21.08 -2.27
CA ALA A 40 -14.14 -21.23 -3.34
C ALA A 40 -13.48 -21.71 -4.65
N VAL A 41 -12.32 -21.13 -5.00
CA VAL A 41 -11.55 -21.58 -6.16
C VAL A 41 -10.96 -22.97 -5.93
N ASN A 42 -10.42 -23.26 -4.73
CA ASN A 42 -9.87 -24.60 -4.46
C ASN A 42 -10.93 -25.70 -4.65
N ALA A 43 -12.16 -25.49 -4.14
CA ALA A 43 -13.28 -26.42 -4.36
C ALA A 43 -13.66 -26.53 -5.84
N TYR A 44 -13.64 -25.41 -6.58
CA TYR A 44 -13.88 -25.44 -8.03
C TYR A 44 -12.79 -26.25 -8.77
N LEU A 45 -11.54 -26.09 -8.41
CA LEU A 45 -10.40 -26.80 -8.98
C LEU A 45 -10.49 -28.32 -8.69
N ASP A 46 -10.97 -28.72 -7.50
CA ASP A 46 -11.22 -30.12 -7.16
C ASP A 46 -12.29 -30.69 -8.07
N ASN A 47 -13.38 -29.96 -8.30
CA ASN A 47 -14.49 -30.42 -9.14
C ASN A 47 -14.10 -30.63 -10.62
N ILE A 48 -13.15 -29.85 -11.13
CA ILE A 48 -12.64 -29.97 -12.51
C ILE A 48 -11.42 -30.90 -12.64
N GLY A 49 -10.97 -31.51 -11.52
CA GLY A 49 -9.82 -32.41 -11.50
C GLY A 49 -8.46 -31.72 -11.70
N HIS A 50 -8.34 -30.42 -11.36
CA HIS A 50 -7.07 -29.72 -11.47
C HIS A 50 -6.04 -30.24 -10.45
N PRO A 51 -4.78 -30.54 -10.85
CA PRO A 51 -3.79 -31.15 -9.97
C PRO A 51 -3.46 -30.30 -8.73
N HIS A 52 -3.31 -30.93 -7.56
CA HIS A 52 -3.00 -30.25 -6.31
C HIS A 52 -1.57 -29.68 -6.27
N ASP A 53 -0.60 -30.37 -6.87
CA ASP A 53 0.80 -29.95 -6.96
C ASP A 53 1.00 -28.71 -7.83
N ARG A 54 -0.02 -28.30 -8.57
CA ARG A 54 -0.04 -27.05 -9.35
C ARG A 54 -0.77 -25.90 -8.64
N ARG A 55 -1.03 -26.05 -7.32
CA ARG A 55 -1.68 -25.02 -6.49
C ARG A 55 -0.76 -24.56 -5.39
N HIS A 56 -0.60 -23.26 -5.24
CA HIS A 56 0.25 -22.63 -4.23
C HIS A 56 -0.48 -21.48 -3.53
N SER A 57 0.00 -21.11 -2.34
CA SER A 57 -0.40 -19.88 -1.65
C SER A 57 0.75 -18.91 -1.61
N ILE A 58 0.46 -17.61 -1.70
CA ILE A 58 1.47 -16.57 -1.57
C ILE A 58 0.98 -15.45 -0.65
N HIS A 59 1.88 -14.96 0.20
CA HIS A 59 1.64 -13.86 1.12
C HIS A 59 2.76 -12.83 1.03
N ALA A 60 2.41 -11.54 1.06
CA ALA A 60 3.38 -10.46 1.16
C ALA A 60 3.49 -10.00 2.61
N ASP A 61 4.59 -10.31 3.26
CA ASP A 61 4.96 -9.81 4.59
C ASP A 61 5.27 -8.31 4.51
N LEU A 62 4.47 -7.49 5.19
CA LEU A 62 4.61 -6.03 5.23
C LEU A 62 5.47 -5.53 6.39
N GLY A 63 6.00 -6.44 7.19
CA GLY A 63 6.73 -6.13 8.41
C GLY A 63 5.81 -5.68 9.55
N MET A 64 6.32 -4.84 10.42
CA MET A 64 5.66 -4.41 11.67
C MET A 64 4.25 -3.83 11.48
N ILE A 65 3.92 -3.36 10.29
CA ILE A 65 2.60 -2.77 9.99
C ILE A 65 1.48 -3.81 9.86
N GLU A 66 1.78 -5.10 9.81
CA GLU A 66 0.75 -6.13 9.85
C GLU A 66 0.24 -6.35 11.27
N TRP A 67 -1.00 -6.82 11.39
CA TRP A 67 -1.48 -7.35 12.66
C TRP A 67 -0.60 -8.51 13.11
N ARG A 68 -0.30 -8.56 14.39
CA ARG A 68 0.55 -9.61 14.97
C ARG A 68 0.08 -11.03 14.64
N SER A 69 -1.22 -11.21 14.49
CA SER A 69 -1.87 -12.50 14.19
C SER A 69 -1.95 -12.85 12.71
N THR A 70 -1.72 -11.91 11.79
CA THR A 70 -1.85 -12.14 10.34
C THR A 70 -0.97 -13.29 9.84
N PRO A 71 0.32 -13.40 10.16
CA PRO A 71 1.15 -14.51 9.68
C PRO A 71 0.57 -15.87 10.06
N LYS A 72 0.15 -16.03 11.32
CA LYS A 72 -0.44 -17.29 11.80
C LYS A 72 -1.77 -17.61 11.10
N MET A 73 -2.59 -16.59 10.83
CA MET A 73 -3.83 -16.78 10.07
C MET A 73 -3.54 -17.26 8.65
N VAL A 74 -2.57 -16.65 7.97
CA VAL A 74 -2.18 -17.03 6.60
C VAL A 74 -1.63 -18.46 6.56
N GLU A 75 -0.79 -18.85 7.49
CA GLU A 75 -0.30 -20.23 7.65
C GLU A 75 -1.47 -21.21 7.83
N THR A 76 -2.42 -20.88 8.71
CA THR A 76 -3.61 -21.71 8.97
C THR A 76 -4.44 -21.90 7.70
N ILE A 77 -4.70 -20.82 6.96
CA ILE A 77 -5.46 -20.89 5.69
C ILE A 77 -4.73 -21.73 4.64
N ALA A 78 -3.41 -21.52 4.46
CA ALA A 78 -2.62 -22.29 3.50
C ALA A 78 -2.61 -23.80 3.85
N ALA A 79 -2.48 -24.13 5.15
CA ALA A 79 -2.54 -25.51 5.62
C ALA A 79 -3.92 -26.16 5.36
N MET A 80 -5.02 -25.43 5.61
CA MET A 80 -6.38 -25.93 5.31
C MET A 80 -6.61 -26.15 3.80
N LEU A 81 -6.00 -25.31 2.94
CA LEU A 81 -6.02 -25.47 1.48
C LEU A 81 -5.08 -26.58 0.99
N LYS A 82 -4.22 -27.11 1.86
CA LYS A 82 -3.17 -28.10 1.54
C LYS A 82 -2.21 -27.59 0.46
N THR A 83 -1.83 -26.31 0.54
CA THR A 83 -0.93 -25.67 -0.43
C THR A 83 0.36 -25.21 0.24
N ASP A 84 1.47 -25.24 -0.51
CA ASP A 84 2.71 -24.61 -0.07
C ASP A 84 2.57 -23.10 0.03
N LEU A 85 2.97 -22.53 1.16
CA LEU A 85 2.94 -21.11 1.40
C LEU A 85 4.25 -20.45 1.02
N ILE A 86 4.20 -19.56 0.05
CA ILE A 86 5.30 -18.70 -0.37
C ILE A 86 5.17 -17.37 0.37
N VAL A 87 6.13 -17.01 1.20
CA VAL A 87 6.16 -15.70 1.87
C VAL A 87 7.19 -14.80 1.19
N VAL A 88 6.75 -13.63 0.75
CA VAL A 88 7.61 -12.63 0.10
C VAL A 88 7.59 -11.32 0.86
N LYS A 89 8.68 -10.57 0.78
CA LYS A 89 8.78 -9.23 1.38
C LYS A 89 9.59 -8.28 0.51
N ARG A 90 9.37 -7.00 0.68
CA ARG A 90 10.19 -5.96 0.06
C ARG A 90 11.62 -6.05 0.59
N LYS A 91 12.61 -6.17 -0.31
CA LYS A 91 14.03 -6.33 0.06
C LYS A 91 14.59 -5.16 0.90
N ALA A 92 14.10 -3.95 0.66
CA ALA A 92 14.57 -2.74 1.35
C ALA A 92 13.74 -2.39 2.60
N GLY A 93 13.24 -3.40 3.31
CA GLY A 93 12.43 -3.25 4.52
C GLY A 93 10.92 -3.20 4.27
N GLY A 94 10.13 -3.19 5.35
CA GLY A 94 8.68 -3.14 5.31
C GLY A 94 8.11 -1.76 4.96
N LEU A 95 6.83 -1.55 5.27
CA LEU A 95 6.15 -0.31 4.91
C LEU A 95 6.57 0.87 5.80
N ILE A 96 6.84 0.65 7.08
CA ILE A 96 7.29 1.72 8.00
C ILE A 96 8.67 2.22 7.55
N GLU A 97 9.60 1.33 7.25
CA GLU A 97 10.91 1.68 6.71
C GLU A 97 10.79 2.43 5.37
N ARG A 98 9.81 2.04 4.54
CA ARG A 98 9.55 2.74 3.28
C ARG A 98 9.05 4.17 3.48
N TRP A 99 8.23 4.43 4.50
CA TRP A 99 7.81 5.78 4.87
C TRP A 99 8.99 6.62 5.39
N LYS A 100 9.84 6.06 6.24
CA LYS A 100 11.08 6.72 6.70
C LYS A 100 11.99 7.08 5.54
N GLN A 101 12.28 6.14 4.63
CA GLN A 101 13.07 6.38 3.41
C GLN A 101 12.47 7.47 2.52
N ARG A 102 11.12 7.53 2.43
CA ARG A 102 10.45 8.58 1.67
C ARG A 102 10.65 9.95 2.32
N TRP A 103 10.59 10.02 3.64
CA TRP A 103 10.84 11.25 4.38
C TRP A 103 12.29 11.73 4.18
N GLU A 104 13.26 10.88 4.37
CA GLU A 104 14.68 11.17 4.12
C GLU A 104 14.93 11.67 2.68
N SER A 105 14.30 11.01 1.71
CA SER A 105 14.35 11.45 0.31
C SER A 105 13.68 12.82 0.10
N SER A 106 12.57 13.10 0.81
CA SER A 106 11.91 14.40 0.77
C SER A 106 12.82 15.51 1.30
N LEU A 107 13.45 15.30 2.45
CA LEU A 107 14.39 16.25 3.06
C LEU A 107 15.58 16.52 2.13
N ARG A 108 16.24 15.48 1.61
CA ARG A 108 17.37 15.63 0.68
C ARG A 108 16.99 16.40 -0.57
N ARG A 109 15.85 16.09 -1.19
CA ARG A 109 15.36 16.79 -2.39
C ARG A 109 14.99 18.23 -2.09
N TYR A 110 14.40 18.50 -0.93
CA TYR A 110 14.10 19.86 -0.48
C TYR A 110 15.39 20.64 -0.23
N GLU A 111 16.36 20.06 0.47
CA GLU A 111 17.68 20.67 0.70
C GLU A 111 18.35 21.04 -0.63
N ASN A 112 18.32 20.16 -1.62
CA ASN A 112 18.92 20.35 -2.94
C ASN A 112 18.06 21.18 -3.91
N LEU A 113 16.95 21.76 -3.45
CA LEU A 113 15.98 22.47 -4.28
C LEU A 113 15.59 21.67 -5.56
N GLU A 114 15.45 20.36 -5.42
CA GLU A 114 14.88 19.44 -6.42
C GLU A 114 13.36 19.32 -6.27
N THR A 115 12.81 20.00 -5.31
CA THR A 115 11.39 20.29 -5.06
C THR A 115 11.34 21.57 -4.23
N TYR A 116 10.31 22.38 -4.42
CA TYR A 116 10.14 23.60 -3.61
C TYR A 116 9.23 23.39 -2.38
N GLN A 117 8.70 22.19 -2.20
CA GLN A 117 7.77 21.83 -1.14
C GLN A 117 8.18 20.49 -0.51
N LEU A 118 8.01 20.37 0.81
CA LEU A 118 8.20 19.10 1.50
C LEU A 118 7.09 18.11 1.13
N VAL A 119 7.43 16.83 1.07
CA VAL A 119 6.52 15.75 0.67
C VAL A 119 6.25 14.84 1.84
N SER A 120 4.97 14.61 2.14
CA SER A 120 4.55 13.68 3.20
C SER A 120 5.20 12.30 3.06
N PRO A 121 5.71 11.71 4.17
CA PRO A 121 6.22 10.35 4.17
C PRO A 121 5.14 9.32 3.84
N PHE A 122 3.91 9.56 4.22
CA PHE A 122 2.83 8.59 4.15
C PHE A 122 2.27 8.35 2.75
N SER A 123 1.71 7.17 2.54
CA SER A 123 0.88 6.88 1.37
C SER A 123 -0.44 7.66 1.44
N SER A 124 -1.14 7.76 0.33
CA SER A 124 -2.47 8.38 0.28
C SER A 124 -3.39 7.60 -0.67
N ALA A 125 -4.66 7.97 -0.72
CA ALA A 125 -5.62 7.37 -1.65
C ALA A 125 -5.18 7.52 -3.12
N ARG A 126 -4.58 8.66 -3.47
CA ARG A 126 -4.07 8.95 -4.82
C ARG A 126 -2.69 8.34 -5.07
N LEU A 127 -1.88 8.15 -4.04
CA LEU A 127 -0.50 7.66 -4.15
C LEU A 127 -0.30 6.41 -3.30
N ARG A 128 -0.78 5.28 -3.81
CA ARG A 128 -0.79 3.98 -3.14
C ARG A 128 0.49 3.17 -3.37
N PHE A 129 1.67 3.80 -3.24
CA PHE A 129 2.94 3.10 -3.38
C PHE A 129 3.09 1.94 -2.37
N CYS A 130 2.45 2.03 -1.20
CA CYS A 130 2.39 0.93 -0.24
C CYS A 130 1.87 -0.37 -0.88
N THR A 131 0.78 -0.32 -1.66
CA THR A 131 0.27 -1.50 -2.36
C THR A 131 1.21 -1.97 -3.46
N GLY A 132 1.70 -1.04 -4.28
CA GLY A 132 2.59 -1.36 -5.40
C GLY A 132 3.92 -1.96 -4.95
N GLU A 133 4.62 -1.28 -4.06
CA GLU A 133 6.01 -1.63 -3.68
C GLU A 133 6.11 -2.75 -2.64
N THR A 134 5.13 -2.88 -1.72
CA THR A 134 5.25 -3.87 -0.64
C THR A 134 4.39 -5.13 -0.84
N LYS A 135 3.46 -5.13 -1.79
CA LYS A 135 2.62 -6.30 -2.11
C LYS A 135 2.81 -6.75 -3.55
N VAL A 136 2.37 -5.92 -4.50
CA VAL A 136 2.27 -6.32 -5.92
C VAL A 136 3.64 -6.64 -6.50
N GLN A 137 4.65 -5.78 -6.29
CA GLN A 137 5.98 -5.97 -6.83
C GLN A 137 6.69 -7.22 -6.25
N PRO A 138 6.74 -7.45 -4.92
CA PRO A 138 7.32 -8.67 -4.37
C PRO A 138 6.63 -9.94 -4.85
N ILE A 139 5.29 -9.98 -4.84
CA ILE A 139 4.51 -11.13 -5.30
C ILE A 139 4.78 -11.42 -6.78
N GLY A 140 4.57 -10.45 -7.66
CA GLY A 140 4.70 -10.66 -9.10
C GLY A 140 6.13 -11.01 -9.52
N SER A 141 7.14 -10.41 -8.88
CA SER A 141 8.55 -10.73 -9.14
C SER A 141 8.90 -12.15 -8.72
N GLU A 142 8.42 -12.60 -7.58
CA GLU A 142 8.65 -13.98 -7.11
C GLU A 142 7.95 -14.99 -7.98
N LEU A 143 6.68 -14.78 -8.33
CA LEU A 143 5.93 -15.67 -9.21
C LEU A 143 6.62 -15.83 -10.57
N LYS A 144 7.01 -14.71 -11.19
CA LYS A 144 7.78 -14.73 -12.45
C LYS A 144 9.10 -15.48 -12.34
N ARG A 145 9.80 -15.32 -11.23
CA ARG A 145 11.12 -15.97 -10.99
C ARG A 145 10.96 -17.47 -10.74
N ARG A 146 10.01 -17.85 -9.87
CA ARG A 146 9.82 -19.22 -9.41
C ARG A 146 9.21 -20.12 -10.48
N PHE A 147 8.31 -19.57 -11.26
CA PHE A 147 7.51 -20.29 -12.26
C PHE A 147 7.77 -19.75 -13.68
N ALA A 148 9.06 -19.53 -13.99
CA ALA A 148 9.46 -19.07 -15.31
C ALA A 148 9.06 -20.09 -16.40
N GLY A 149 8.46 -19.62 -17.51
CA GLY A 149 7.95 -20.45 -18.59
C GLY A 149 6.50 -20.94 -18.41
N GLU A 150 5.94 -20.78 -17.22
CA GLU A 150 4.60 -21.28 -16.91
C GLU A 150 3.49 -20.26 -17.18
N THR A 151 2.27 -20.76 -17.35
CA THR A 151 1.07 -19.94 -17.24
C THR A 151 0.62 -19.91 -15.79
N ILE A 152 0.50 -18.72 -15.19
CA ILE A 152 0.23 -18.51 -13.76
C ILE A 152 -1.08 -17.74 -13.62
N ILE A 153 -2.03 -18.28 -12.88
CA ILE A 153 -3.26 -17.61 -12.45
C ILE A 153 -3.08 -17.15 -11.01
N SER A 154 -2.98 -15.84 -10.77
CA SER A 154 -2.98 -15.26 -9.43
C SER A 154 -4.40 -14.94 -8.98
N VAL A 155 -4.91 -15.69 -8.01
CA VAL A 155 -6.24 -15.52 -7.42
C VAL A 155 -6.21 -14.42 -6.39
N VAL A 156 -7.04 -13.39 -6.56
CA VAL A 156 -7.10 -12.23 -5.67
C VAL A 156 -8.54 -11.98 -5.23
N GLY A 157 -8.77 -12.00 -3.92
CA GLY A 157 -10.07 -11.75 -3.31
C GLY A 157 -10.39 -10.26 -3.25
N ILE A 158 -10.95 -9.71 -4.33
CA ILE A 158 -11.52 -8.34 -4.37
C ILE A 158 -12.98 -8.42 -4.80
N ARG A 159 -13.76 -7.42 -4.37
CA ARG A 159 -15.17 -7.29 -4.68
C ARG A 159 -15.50 -5.91 -5.25
N ARG A 160 -16.46 -5.84 -6.18
CA ARG A 160 -16.86 -4.57 -6.82
C ARG A 160 -17.45 -3.59 -5.81
N GLU A 161 -18.19 -4.07 -4.82
CA GLU A 161 -18.82 -3.22 -3.80
C GLU A 161 -17.85 -2.55 -2.83
N GLU A 162 -16.60 -3.01 -2.73
CA GLU A 162 -15.64 -2.45 -1.75
C GLU A 162 -15.29 -0.98 -2.00
N SER A 163 -15.38 -0.51 -3.22
CA SER A 163 -15.12 0.90 -3.57
C SER A 163 -15.49 1.21 -5.01
N GLN A 164 -15.75 2.49 -5.31
CA GLN A 164 -15.96 2.96 -6.68
C GLN A 164 -14.80 2.60 -7.64
N ALA A 165 -13.56 2.60 -7.15
CA ALA A 165 -12.40 2.20 -7.95
C ALA A 165 -12.43 0.72 -8.34
N ARG A 166 -13.13 -0.14 -7.56
CA ARG A 166 -13.31 -1.56 -7.84
C ARG A 166 -14.62 -1.89 -8.55
N ALA A 167 -15.58 -0.98 -8.60
CA ALA A 167 -16.89 -1.21 -9.20
C ALA A 167 -16.84 -1.72 -10.65
N LYS A 168 -15.77 -1.40 -11.38
CA LYS A 168 -15.53 -1.86 -12.76
C LYS A 168 -14.42 -2.91 -12.86
N ALA A 169 -14.07 -3.60 -11.76
CA ALA A 169 -13.03 -4.61 -11.78
C ALA A 169 -13.45 -5.76 -12.73
N PRO A 170 -12.59 -6.19 -13.68
CA PRO A 170 -12.87 -7.33 -14.54
C PRO A 170 -12.79 -8.65 -13.74
N VAL A 171 -13.40 -9.70 -14.25
CA VAL A 171 -13.29 -11.05 -13.70
C VAL A 171 -11.84 -11.53 -13.78
N SER A 172 -11.18 -11.32 -14.92
CA SER A 172 -9.75 -11.56 -15.06
C SER A 172 -9.07 -10.46 -15.88
N LYS A 173 -7.76 -10.41 -15.76
CA LYS A 173 -6.92 -9.53 -16.59
C LYS A 173 -5.50 -10.05 -16.69
N PRO A 174 -4.82 -9.89 -17.85
CA PRO A 174 -3.39 -10.19 -17.96
C PRO A 174 -2.56 -9.26 -17.09
N ASP A 175 -1.54 -9.80 -16.42
CA ASP A 175 -0.56 -8.98 -15.67
C ASP A 175 0.71 -8.79 -16.49
N THR A 176 0.64 -7.88 -17.46
CA THR A 176 1.73 -7.57 -18.38
C THR A 176 2.93 -6.87 -17.73
N ARG A 177 2.80 -6.40 -16.49
CA ARG A 177 3.91 -5.79 -15.72
C ARG A 177 5.00 -6.81 -15.41
N PHE A 178 4.61 -8.07 -15.16
CA PHE A 178 5.54 -9.15 -14.81
C PHE A 178 5.75 -10.13 -15.96
N ALA A 179 4.76 -10.30 -16.81
CA ALA A 179 4.79 -11.19 -17.96
C ALA A 179 4.34 -10.44 -19.22
N ALA A 180 5.20 -9.58 -19.76
CA ALA A 180 4.93 -8.87 -21.01
C ALA A 180 4.75 -9.89 -22.16
N PRO A 181 3.85 -9.64 -23.12
CA PRO A 181 3.72 -10.47 -24.31
C PRO A 181 5.08 -10.66 -25.01
N GLY A 182 5.38 -11.89 -25.44
CA GLY A 182 6.64 -12.22 -26.11
C GLY A 182 7.88 -12.17 -25.20
N ASN A 183 7.72 -12.20 -23.86
CA ASN A 183 8.87 -12.24 -22.95
C ASN A 183 9.70 -13.52 -23.17
N ARG A 184 11.04 -13.40 -22.98
CA ARG A 184 12.01 -14.46 -23.28
C ARG A 184 11.74 -15.79 -22.57
N ALA A 185 11.14 -15.75 -21.37
CA ALA A 185 10.87 -16.96 -20.59
C ALA A 185 9.59 -17.68 -21.04
N GLY A 186 8.75 -17.07 -21.89
CA GLY A 186 7.45 -17.63 -22.25
C GLY A 186 6.42 -17.62 -21.12
N THR A 187 6.68 -16.88 -20.03
CA THR A 187 5.77 -16.83 -18.87
C THR A 187 4.53 -16.02 -19.21
N HIS A 188 3.36 -16.55 -18.84
CA HIS A 188 2.09 -15.83 -18.90
C HIS A 188 1.54 -15.64 -17.50
N MET A 189 0.99 -14.44 -17.20
CA MET A 189 0.39 -14.16 -15.90
C MET A 189 -1.00 -13.55 -16.06
N LEU A 190 -1.96 -14.13 -15.34
CA LEU A 190 -3.35 -13.71 -15.30
C LEU A 190 -3.73 -13.44 -13.83
N THR A 191 -4.34 -12.28 -13.56
CA THR A 191 -4.98 -12.03 -12.28
C THR A 191 -6.44 -12.37 -12.39
N TRP A 192 -6.96 -13.22 -11.47
CA TRP A 192 -8.35 -13.67 -11.42
C TRP A 192 -9.04 -13.18 -10.15
N HIS A 193 -10.24 -12.63 -10.29
CA HIS A 193 -11.07 -12.11 -9.20
C HIS A 193 -12.36 -12.97 -9.08
N PRO A 194 -12.30 -14.16 -8.49
CA PRO A 194 -13.40 -15.13 -8.53
C PRO A 194 -14.64 -14.70 -7.75
N ILE A 195 -14.48 -13.90 -6.71
CA ILE A 195 -15.58 -13.42 -5.87
C ILE A 195 -15.93 -11.95 -6.13
N VAL A 196 -15.63 -11.47 -7.33
CA VAL A 196 -15.74 -10.04 -7.68
C VAL A 196 -17.16 -9.49 -7.52
N ASP A 197 -18.16 -10.33 -7.68
CA ASP A 197 -19.60 -10.00 -7.57
C ASP A 197 -20.22 -10.37 -6.22
N TRP A 198 -19.45 -10.98 -5.30
CA TRP A 198 -19.98 -11.33 -3.98
C TRP A 198 -20.12 -10.10 -3.08
N SER A 199 -21.19 -10.10 -2.25
CA SER A 199 -21.39 -9.15 -1.18
C SER A 199 -20.52 -9.48 0.06
N ALA A 200 -20.40 -8.55 1.00
CA ALA A 200 -19.73 -8.79 2.27
C ALA A 200 -20.45 -9.89 3.06
N ASP A 201 -21.78 -9.88 3.07
CA ASP A 201 -22.61 -10.84 3.80
C ASP A 201 -22.44 -12.25 3.24
N GLU A 202 -22.38 -12.39 1.91
CA GLU A 202 -22.11 -13.68 1.26
C GLU A 202 -20.72 -14.21 1.62
N VAL A 203 -19.70 -13.36 1.71
CA VAL A 203 -18.37 -13.77 2.14
C VAL A 203 -18.39 -14.26 3.60
N PHE A 204 -19.06 -13.55 4.52
CA PHE A 204 -19.19 -14.01 5.91
C PHE A 204 -20.02 -15.30 6.02
N ALA A 205 -21.11 -15.41 5.27
CA ALA A 205 -21.91 -16.63 5.23
C ALA A 205 -21.11 -17.82 4.69
N PHE A 206 -20.27 -17.61 3.68
CA PHE A 206 -19.37 -18.63 3.15
C PHE A 206 -18.37 -19.11 4.20
N HIS A 207 -17.72 -18.18 4.94
CA HIS A 207 -16.82 -18.53 6.04
C HIS A 207 -17.53 -19.42 7.08
N LYS A 208 -18.74 -19.01 7.49
CA LYS A 208 -19.53 -19.75 8.48
C LYS A 208 -19.92 -21.14 7.96
N ALA A 209 -20.40 -21.24 6.72
CA ALA A 209 -20.84 -22.51 6.14
C ALA A 209 -19.72 -23.54 5.98
N HIS A 210 -18.49 -23.08 5.74
CA HIS A 210 -17.33 -23.95 5.49
C HIS A 210 -16.36 -24.04 6.68
N GLY A 211 -16.68 -23.44 7.84
CA GLY A 211 -15.83 -23.45 9.03
C GLY A 211 -14.48 -22.77 8.81
N ILE A 212 -14.39 -21.78 7.91
CA ILE A 212 -13.17 -21.06 7.62
C ILE A 212 -12.97 -20.01 8.70
N PRO A 213 -11.83 -20.00 9.42
CA PRO A 213 -11.60 -19.05 10.48
C PRO A 213 -11.56 -17.60 9.96
N LEU A 214 -12.04 -16.68 10.79
CA LEU A 214 -11.94 -15.25 10.56
C LEU A 214 -10.80 -14.67 11.40
N HIS A 215 -10.11 -13.67 10.86
CA HIS A 215 -9.08 -12.94 11.59
C HIS A 215 -9.65 -12.24 12.83
N GLU A 216 -8.86 -12.17 13.93
CA GLU A 216 -9.27 -11.55 15.20
C GLU A 216 -9.82 -10.12 15.07
N ALA A 217 -9.38 -9.37 14.06
CA ALA A 217 -9.88 -8.03 13.80
C ALA A 217 -11.40 -7.98 13.66
N TYR A 218 -12.02 -9.01 13.05
CA TYR A 218 -13.48 -9.08 12.89
C TYR A 218 -14.19 -9.38 14.22
N ALA A 219 -13.58 -10.18 15.10
CA ALA A 219 -14.09 -10.39 16.46
C ALA A 219 -14.02 -9.10 17.32
N ARG A 220 -13.13 -8.18 16.96
CA ARG A 220 -12.99 -6.84 17.55
C ARG A 220 -13.81 -5.78 16.81
N THR A 221 -14.77 -6.17 15.99
CA THR A 221 -15.69 -5.30 15.25
C THR A 221 -15.06 -4.50 14.10
N ALA A 222 -13.88 -4.87 13.59
CA ALA A 222 -13.36 -4.22 12.38
C ALA A 222 -14.23 -4.51 11.16
N ASP A 223 -14.55 -3.50 10.38
CA ASP A 223 -15.36 -3.63 9.15
C ASP A 223 -14.62 -4.44 8.08
N ARG A 224 -13.30 -4.28 8.05
CA ARG A 224 -12.41 -4.97 7.11
C ARG A 224 -11.02 -5.17 7.69
N LEU A 225 -10.35 -6.23 7.28
CA LEU A 225 -8.93 -6.39 7.54
C LEU A 225 -8.10 -5.55 6.56
N SER A 226 -7.17 -4.80 7.09
CA SER A 226 -6.12 -4.06 6.38
C SER A 226 -4.81 -4.19 7.15
N CYS A 227 -3.76 -3.43 6.79
CA CYS A 227 -2.64 -3.22 7.72
C CYS A 227 -3.19 -2.73 9.06
N SER A 228 -2.51 -3.01 10.17
CA SER A 228 -2.95 -2.57 11.51
C SER A 228 -3.26 -1.08 11.54
N TYR A 229 -2.41 -0.27 10.94
CA TYR A 229 -2.64 1.16 10.73
C TYR A 229 -2.57 1.46 9.23
N CYS A 230 -3.72 1.44 8.58
CA CYS A 230 -3.83 1.74 7.15
C CYS A 230 -4.18 3.22 6.95
N VAL A 231 -3.46 3.90 6.07
CA VAL A 231 -3.76 5.31 5.71
C VAL A 231 -5.16 5.51 5.11
N LEU A 232 -5.84 4.43 4.73
CA LEU A 232 -7.21 4.44 4.20
C LEU A 232 -8.24 3.88 5.19
N ALA A 233 -7.83 3.58 6.43
CA ALA A 233 -8.73 3.06 7.44
C ALA A 233 -9.65 4.17 7.98
N SER A 234 -10.88 3.79 8.38
CA SER A 234 -11.76 4.65 9.17
C SER A 234 -11.18 4.90 10.57
N LEU A 235 -11.68 5.91 11.26
CA LEU A 235 -11.32 6.14 12.67
C LEU A 235 -11.64 4.90 13.51
N HIS A 236 -12.79 4.28 13.29
CA HIS A 236 -13.20 3.06 13.96
C HIS A 236 -12.15 1.93 13.80
N ASN A 237 -11.75 1.63 12.56
CA ASN A 237 -10.76 0.57 12.32
C ASN A 237 -9.37 0.87 12.91
N LEU A 238 -8.96 2.15 12.95
CA LEU A 238 -7.72 2.56 13.63
C LEU A 238 -7.83 2.35 15.15
N ALA A 239 -8.96 2.72 15.74
CA ALA A 239 -9.22 2.52 17.18
C ALA A 239 -9.28 1.02 17.53
N VAL A 240 -9.95 0.20 16.72
CA VAL A 240 -9.98 -1.28 16.90
C VAL A 240 -8.57 -1.86 16.84
N SER A 241 -7.74 -1.42 15.91
CA SER A 241 -6.35 -1.87 15.81
C SER A 241 -5.53 -1.51 17.05
N SER A 242 -5.81 -0.35 17.65
CA SER A 242 -5.13 0.16 18.84
C SER A 242 -5.51 -0.60 20.14
N GLN A 243 -6.58 -1.39 20.10
CA GLN A 243 -6.96 -2.27 21.22
C GLN A 243 -6.10 -3.56 21.31
N CYS A 244 -5.27 -3.80 20.29
CA CYS A 244 -4.40 -4.96 20.23
C CYS A 244 -2.97 -4.56 20.62
N ASP A 245 -2.49 -5.01 21.79
CA ASP A 245 -1.15 -4.68 22.29
C ASP A 245 -0.05 -5.06 21.31
N GLY A 246 -0.24 -6.14 20.55
CA GLY A 246 0.68 -6.58 19.50
C GLY A 246 0.89 -5.56 18.37
N ASN A 247 -0.05 -4.62 18.19
CA ASN A 247 0.04 -3.55 17.20
C ASN A 247 0.67 -2.26 17.75
N HIS A 248 0.84 -2.12 19.07
CA HIS A 248 1.38 -0.90 19.69
C HIS A 248 2.79 -0.52 19.22
N PRO A 249 3.72 -1.46 18.95
CA PRO A 249 5.02 -1.09 18.37
C PRO A 249 4.87 -0.33 17.04
N ALA A 250 4.00 -0.80 16.13
CA ALA A 250 3.74 -0.09 14.86
C ALA A 250 3.10 1.29 15.09
N TYR A 251 2.19 1.41 16.07
CA TYR A 251 1.59 2.70 16.43
C TYR A 251 2.65 3.73 16.82
N ARG A 252 3.57 3.35 17.74
CA ARG A 252 4.63 4.25 18.23
C ARG A 252 5.59 4.66 17.12
N GLU A 253 5.94 3.74 16.23
CA GLU A 253 6.81 4.02 15.08
C GLU A 253 6.15 5.01 14.11
N ILE A 254 4.86 4.86 13.82
CA ILE A 254 4.14 5.77 12.93
C ILE A 254 3.99 7.15 13.57
N VAL A 255 3.67 7.22 14.87
CA VAL A 255 3.65 8.49 15.60
C VAL A 255 5.05 9.12 15.62
N GLY A 256 6.11 8.34 15.75
CA GLY A 256 7.49 8.85 15.58
C GLY A 256 7.69 9.54 14.23
N ILE A 257 7.17 8.97 13.14
CA ILE A 257 7.23 9.61 11.82
C ILE A 257 6.39 10.90 11.76
N GLU A 258 5.23 10.95 12.42
CA GLU A 258 4.44 12.19 12.55
C GLU A 258 5.23 13.30 13.26
N LEU A 259 5.93 12.94 14.37
CA LEU A 259 6.77 13.87 15.13
C LEU A 259 7.94 14.42 14.29
N ASP A 260 8.67 13.52 13.62
CA ASP A 260 9.87 13.87 12.85
C ASP A 260 9.53 14.71 11.61
N SER A 261 8.41 14.44 10.99
CA SER A 261 8.03 15.04 9.71
C SER A 261 7.11 16.26 9.84
N ALA A 262 6.41 16.40 10.96
CA ALA A 262 5.30 17.32 11.12
C ALA A 262 4.23 17.15 10.00
N PHE A 263 3.99 15.88 9.57
CA PHE A 263 2.89 15.51 8.70
C PHE A 263 1.97 14.54 9.43
N SER A 264 0.67 14.81 9.40
CA SER A 264 -0.33 13.88 9.93
C SER A 264 -0.39 12.59 9.11
N PHE A 265 -0.66 11.47 9.77
CA PHE A 265 -0.78 10.14 9.17
C PHE A 265 -1.82 10.06 8.05
N GLN A 266 -2.95 10.68 8.26
CA GLN A 266 -3.97 10.89 7.23
C GLN A 266 -4.16 12.39 6.99
N PRO A 267 -4.65 12.86 5.86
CA PRO A 267 -4.68 14.29 5.53
C PRO A 267 -5.26 15.21 6.61
N ASN A 268 -6.24 14.73 7.38
CA ASN A 268 -6.92 15.51 8.42
C ASN A 268 -6.94 14.78 9.78
N ARG A 269 -6.04 13.80 9.99
CA ARG A 269 -6.02 13.03 11.23
C ARG A 269 -4.59 12.63 11.61
N TRP A 270 -4.20 12.99 12.81
CA TRP A 270 -3.00 12.49 13.44
C TRP A 270 -3.29 11.11 14.04
N LEU A 271 -2.42 10.14 13.83
CA LEU A 271 -2.56 8.83 14.46
C LEU A 271 -2.44 8.95 15.97
N ALA A 272 -1.58 9.85 16.44
CA ALA A 272 -1.41 10.15 17.85
C ALA A 272 -2.71 10.49 18.60
N ASP A 273 -3.71 11.04 17.90
CA ASP A 273 -5.02 11.40 18.50
C ASP A 273 -6.00 10.21 18.60
N VAL A 274 -5.72 9.11 17.91
CA VAL A 274 -6.61 7.93 17.89
C VAL A 274 -6.57 7.18 19.24
N SER A 275 -5.38 7.02 19.80
CA SER A 275 -5.19 6.27 21.05
C SER A 275 -4.00 6.85 21.84
N PRO A 276 -4.13 8.09 22.36
CA PRO A 276 -3.04 8.80 23.03
C PRO A 276 -2.51 8.08 24.28
N GLN A 277 -3.32 7.22 24.91
CA GLN A 277 -2.93 6.43 26.07
C GLN A 277 -1.80 5.42 25.78
N ILE A 278 -1.52 5.11 24.50
CA ILE A 278 -0.40 4.24 24.09
C ILE A 278 0.94 5.00 24.17
N LEU A 279 0.89 6.32 24.17
CA LEU A 279 2.06 7.21 24.08
C LEU A 279 2.54 7.64 25.47
N ALA A 280 3.84 7.86 25.59
CA ALA A 280 4.41 8.44 26.79
C ALA A 280 4.10 9.96 26.88
N SER A 281 4.07 10.52 28.10
CA SER A 281 3.72 11.94 28.32
C SER A 281 4.62 12.93 27.58
N ASN A 282 5.90 12.60 27.38
CA ASN A 282 6.81 13.41 26.60
C ASN A 282 6.46 13.42 25.10
N GLN A 283 6.00 12.29 24.56
CA GLN A 283 5.56 12.19 23.15
C GLN A 283 4.29 13.03 22.92
N LEU A 284 3.35 13.04 23.88
CA LEU A 284 2.14 13.88 23.81
C LEU A 284 2.47 15.36 23.71
N LYS A 285 3.48 15.83 24.46
CA LYS A 285 3.96 17.23 24.36
C LYS A 285 4.59 17.51 23.01
N GLN A 286 5.36 16.58 22.48
CA GLN A 286 6.01 16.70 21.16
C GLN A 286 5.00 16.74 20.03
N ILE A 287 3.88 15.96 20.12
CA ILE A 287 2.88 15.96 19.05
C ILE A 287 2.15 17.30 18.91
N GLU A 288 1.90 18.00 20.00
CA GLU A 288 1.32 19.35 19.96
C GLU A 288 2.28 20.37 19.30
N ALA A 289 3.59 20.20 19.51
CA ALA A 289 4.60 21.00 18.80
C ALA A 289 4.60 20.66 17.30
N ALA A 290 4.59 19.37 16.94
CA ALA A 290 4.55 18.92 15.55
C ALA A 290 3.28 19.38 14.80
N LYS A 291 2.12 19.46 15.50
CA LYS A 291 0.88 20.01 14.93
C LYS A 291 1.02 21.51 14.60
N ARG A 292 1.57 22.30 15.52
CA ARG A 292 1.86 23.72 15.27
C ARG A 292 2.83 23.90 14.10
N ASP A 293 3.85 23.05 14.03
CA ASP A 293 4.81 23.03 12.93
C ASP A 293 4.15 22.70 11.59
N ALA A 294 3.21 21.75 11.58
CA ALA A 294 2.43 21.42 10.39
C ALA A 294 1.52 22.56 9.92
N GLU A 295 0.90 23.27 10.85
CA GLU A 295 0.08 24.47 10.55
C GLU A 295 0.95 25.56 9.96
N ARG A 296 2.07 25.90 10.61
CA ARG A 296 3.00 26.90 10.13
C ARG A 296 3.56 26.59 8.76
N ARG A 297 3.93 25.32 8.51
CA ARG A 297 4.34 24.89 7.16
C ARG A 297 3.24 25.12 6.12
N ARG A 298 1.99 24.76 6.41
CA ARG A 298 0.86 24.97 5.48
C ARG A 298 0.62 26.43 5.18
N GLU A 299 0.71 27.31 6.18
CA GLU A 299 0.62 28.75 6.00
C GLU A 299 1.69 29.25 5.04
N LEU A 300 2.95 28.90 5.29
CA LEU A 300 4.08 29.30 4.46
C LEU A 300 3.95 28.79 3.02
N GLU A 301 3.61 27.50 2.87
CA GLU A 301 3.49 26.86 1.57
C GLU A 301 2.23 27.32 0.79
N SER A 302 1.25 27.94 1.44
CA SER A 302 0.05 28.47 0.77
C SER A 302 0.34 29.59 -0.22
N GLY A 303 1.43 30.33 -0.02
CA GLY A 303 1.89 31.38 -0.93
C GLY A 303 2.73 30.89 -2.11
N LEU A 304 3.03 29.59 -2.19
CA LEU A 304 3.82 29.03 -3.27
C LEU A 304 2.99 28.82 -4.54
N PRO A 305 3.56 29.10 -5.75
CA PRO A 305 2.84 28.93 -7.03
C PRO A 305 2.42 27.49 -7.28
N ASP A 306 1.14 27.25 -7.51
CA ASP A 306 0.58 25.90 -7.73
C ASP A 306 1.15 25.22 -8.99
N ASP A 307 1.42 25.97 -10.05
CA ASP A 307 1.96 25.47 -11.32
C ASP A 307 3.43 25.06 -11.23
N LEU A 308 4.14 25.44 -10.18
CA LEU A 308 5.51 24.97 -9.88
C LEU A 308 5.53 23.71 -8.99
N ARG A 309 4.38 23.13 -8.65
CA ARG A 309 4.33 21.85 -7.90
C ARG A 309 5.04 20.75 -8.66
N PHE A 310 5.65 19.83 -7.90
CA PHE A 310 6.41 18.73 -8.48
C PHE A 310 5.56 17.88 -9.46
N THR A 311 6.03 17.82 -10.70
CA THR A 311 5.54 16.95 -11.75
C THR A 311 6.70 16.17 -12.36
N ARG A 312 6.41 15.13 -13.16
CA ARG A 312 7.46 14.44 -13.92
C ARG A 312 8.14 15.46 -14.84
N GLY A 313 9.46 15.52 -14.76
CA GLY A 313 10.24 16.50 -15.51
C GLY A 313 10.26 17.89 -14.86
N TRP A 314 10.16 17.97 -13.53
CA TRP A 314 10.26 19.21 -12.77
C TRP A 314 11.67 19.86 -12.88
N PRO A 315 11.77 21.20 -12.84
CA PRO A 315 10.71 22.20 -12.76
C PRO A 315 10.06 22.50 -14.13
N PRO A 316 8.75 22.80 -14.19
CA PRO A 316 8.08 23.09 -15.46
C PRO A 316 8.57 24.39 -16.12
N ARG A 317 8.97 25.38 -15.33
CA ARG A 317 9.51 26.66 -15.73
C ARG A 317 10.43 27.25 -14.68
N ILE A 318 11.12 28.33 -15.02
CA ILE A 318 11.87 29.16 -14.05
C ILE A 318 10.87 30.11 -13.37
N PRO A 319 10.90 30.27 -12.02
CA PRO A 319 10.03 31.20 -11.31
C PRO A 319 10.37 32.66 -11.66
N THR A 320 9.38 33.54 -11.60
CA THR A 320 9.58 34.99 -11.59
C THR A 320 10.40 35.43 -10.37
N LEU A 321 10.91 36.65 -10.37
CA LEU A 321 11.68 37.16 -9.21
C LEU A 321 10.79 37.24 -7.95
N ALA A 322 9.52 37.61 -8.09
CA ALA A 322 8.58 37.65 -6.98
C ALA A 322 8.30 36.25 -6.39
N GLU A 323 8.01 35.27 -7.25
CA GLU A 323 7.81 33.87 -6.83
C GLU A 323 9.10 33.31 -6.16
N ALA A 324 10.26 33.60 -6.71
CA ALA A 324 11.54 33.16 -6.16
C ALA A 324 11.82 33.78 -4.79
N ARG A 325 11.38 35.03 -4.53
CA ARG A 325 11.43 35.64 -3.18
C ARG A 325 10.55 34.87 -2.20
N THR A 326 9.32 34.53 -2.60
CA THR A 326 8.43 33.71 -1.77
C THR A 326 9.05 32.33 -1.47
N ILE A 327 9.58 31.66 -2.50
CA ILE A 327 10.26 30.37 -2.33
C ILE A 327 11.46 30.50 -1.37
N ALA A 328 12.30 31.52 -1.51
CA ALA A 328 13.46 31.74 -0.65
C ALA A 328 13.04 31.98 0.81
N SER A 329 12.01 32.80 1.05
CA SER A 329 11.49 33.11 2.40
C SER A 329 10.90 31.86 3.08
N VAL A 330 10.09 31.09 2.36
CA VAL A 330 9.52 29.83 2.87
C VAL A 330 10.63 28.83 3.20
N ARG A 331 11.63 28.72 2.32
CA ARG A 331 12.78 27.84 2.54
C ARG A 331 13.63 28.22 3.73
N GLU A 332 13.84 29.51 3.99
CA GLU A 332 14.60 29.98 5.12
C GLU A 332 14.04 29.41 6.42
N GLU A 333 12.73 29.53 6.65
CA GLU A 333 12.09 29.02 7.87
C GLU A 333 12.05 27.48 7.90
N LEU A 334 11.68 26.83 6.81
CA LEU A 334 11.53 25.36 6.79
C LEU A 334 12.89 24.64 6.84
N THR A 335 13.94 25.16 6.23
CA THR A 335 15.28 24.55 6.34
C THR A 335 15.82 24.67 7.78
N GLN A 336 15.61 25.81 8.44
CA GLN A 336 15.98 25.96 9.85
C GLN A 336 15.23 24.97 10.74
N ARG A 337 13.91 24.85 10.56
CA ARG A 337 13.05 23.94 11.33
C ARG A 337 13.46 22.48 11.21
N HIS A 338 13.82 22.04 10.02
CA HIS A 338 14.26 20.67 9.75
C HIS A 338 15.78 20.48 9.79
N ARG A 339 16.53 21.47 10.26
CA ARG A 339 18.01 21.46 10.38
C ARG A 339 18.72 21.12 9.08
N LEU A 340 18.16 21.61 7.96
CA LEU A 340 18.72 21.45 6.62
C LEU A 340 19.60 22.65 6.25
N LYS A 341 20.52 22.45 5.31
CA LYS A 341 21.33 23.55 4.75
C LYS A 341 20.50 24.35 3.75
N ASN A 342 20.36 25.66 3.96
CA ASN A 342 19.77 26.54 2.96
C ASN A 342 20.84 26.99 1.97
N ARG A 343 21.02 26.23 0.88
CA ARG A 343 22.05 26.50 -0.16
C ARG A 343 21.65 27.63 -1.13
N TRP A 344 20.38 27.98 -1.19
CA TRP A 344 19.82 29.00 -2.06
C TRP A 344 18.98 29.99 -1.25
N PRO A 345 19.64 30.89 -0.45
CA PRO A 345 18.94 31.75 0.51
C PRO A 345 18.31 32.98 -0.14
N THR A 346 18.64 33.30 -1.40
CA THR A 346 18.14 34.49 -2.09
C THR A 346 17.26 34.14 -3.28
N ALA A 347 16.40 35.09 -3.67
CA ALA A 347 15.57 34.93 -4.87
C ALA A 347 16.39 34.66 -6.14
N GLN A 348 17.55 35.34 -6.24
CA GLN A 348 18.43 35.16 -7.39
C GLN A 348 19.02 33.74 -7.41
N ALA A 349 19.56 33.26 -6.28
CA ALA A 349 20.09 31.91 -6.15
C ALA A 349 19.03 30.83 -6.44
N VAL A 350 17.77 31.02 -5.98
CA VAL A 350 16.63 30.13 -6.30
C VAL A 350 16.42 30.08 -7.80
N ARG A 351 16.37 31.23 -8.49
CA ARG A 351 16.16 31.28 -9.96
C ARG A 351 17.29 30.61 -10.74
N GLU A 352 18.53 30.84 -10.34
CA GLU A 352 19.71 30.20 -10.93
C GLU A 352 19.61 28.68 -10.83
N ARG A 353 19.26 28.16 -9.63
CA ARG A 353 19.07 26.72 -9.43
C ARG A 353 17.95 26.13 -10.28
N PHE A 354 16.82 26.82 -10.40
CA PHE A 354 15.73 26.39 -11.29
C PHE A 354 16.18 26.40 -12.75
N GLY A 355 17.01 27.37 -13.16
CA GLY A 355 17.63 27.43 -14.49
C GLY A 355 18.53 26.23 -14.77
N GLU A 356 19.41 25.87 -13.83
CA GLU A 356 20.26 24.66 -13.93
C GLU A 356 19.42 23.39 -14.10
N LEU A 357 18.41 23.19 -13.25
CA LEU A 357 17.54 22.03 -13.29
C LEU A 357 16.68 21.99 -14.56
N HIS A 358 16.29 23.15 -15.08
CA HIS A 358 15.53 23.23 -16.33
C HIS A 358 16.41 22.93 -17.55
N ALA A 359 17.65 23.43 -17.58
CA ALA A 359 18.61 23.15 -18.63
C ALA A 359 19.01 21.67 -18.70
N ALA A 360 19.17 21.02 -17.54
CA ALA A 360 19.50 19.60 -17.46
C ALA A 360 18.42 18.64 -18.02
N LYS A 361 17.24 19.13 -18.40
CA LYS A 361 16.19 18.34 -19.05
C LYS A 361 16.35 18.23 -20.55
N GLY A 362 17.02 19.18 -21.17
CA GLY A 362 17.19 19.25 -22.60
C GLY A 362 18.47 18.53 -23.11
N ALA A 363 19.27 18.05 -22.16
CA ALA A 363 20.45 17.23 -22.40
C ALA A 363 20.15 15.75 -22.14
#